data_430f56cad67b22b074a6c53babfc9f7d
#
_entry.id   430f56cad67b22b074a6c53babfc9f7d
#
_cell.length_a   1.000
_cell.length_b   1.000
_cell.length_c   1.000
_cell.angle_alpha   90.00
_cell.angle_beta   90.00
_cell.angle_gamma   90.00
#
_symmetry.space_group_name_H-M   'P 1'
#
loop_
_entity.id
_entity.type
_entity.pdbx_description
1 polymer ?
#
loop_
_entity_poly.entity_id
_entity_poly.type
_entity_poly.pdbx_seq_one_letter_code
_entity_poly.pdbx_strand_id
1 'polypeptide(L)'
;MEFAAQAFGILAFIVSVTSFQLKTYRQILWAQTLCATLFLTHFLLLYRCGQTDAMTGMALNGVCALRDVVLILTEKKRTQQMTRLLAVAFSLAVALVGILTWTSPVSLLFIIAMILNTVAMSIPEPNTVRVFIMISAPFAFAYDVFNHSIGGMINEAVSFLSALTAFLRYRRKGKETAA
;
A
#
# COMPACT_ATOMS: atom_id res chain seq x y z
N MET A 1 -11.78 21.94 -4.51
CA MET A 1 -11.73 20.47 -4.48
C MET A 1 -10.30 19.96 -4.25
N GLU A 2 -9.29 20.57 -4.84
CA GLU A 2 -7.89 20.18 -4.67
C GLU A 2 -7.42 20.19 -3.21
N PHE A 3 -7.73 21.26 -2.46
CA PHE A 3 -7.43 21.30 -1.02
C PHE A 3 -8.05 20.13 -0.24
N ALA A 4 -9.30 19.77 -0.55
CA ALA A 4 -9.95 18.62 0.07
C ALA A 4 -9.25 17.30 -0.32
N ALA A 5 -8.81 17.15 -1.58
CA ALA A 5 -8.04 16.00 -2.01
C ALA A 5 -6.76 15.86 -1.19
N GLN A 6 -5.98 16.92 -1.06
CA GLN A 6 -4.73 16.89 -0.26
C GLN A 6 -5.00 16.61 1.23
N ALA A 7 -6.08 17.13 1.79
CA ALA A 7 -6.46 16.83 3.17
C ALA A 7 -6.73 15.32 3.39
N PHE A 8 -7.44 14.66 2.46
CA PHE A 8 -7.65 13.21 2.50
C PHE A 8 -6.33 12.44 2.35
N GLY A 9 -5.41 12.89 1.49
CA GLY A 9 -4.07 12.29 1.34
C GLY A 9 -3.25 12.38 2.64
N ILE A 10 -3.27 13.52 3.31
CA ILE A 10 -2.59 13.73 4.60
C ILE A 10 -3.22 12.85 5.69
N LEU A 11 -4.55 12.75 5.75
CA LEU A 11 -5.24 11.87 6.69
C LEU A 11 -4.87 10.39 6.44
N ALA A 12 -4.84 9.97 5.18
CA ALA A 12 -4.41 8.62 4.80
C ALA A 12 -2.98 8.33 5.25
N PHE A 13 -2.06 9.29 5.06
CA PHE A 13 -0.69 9.22 5.56
C PHE A 13 -0.62 9.05 7.08
N ILE A 14 -1.36 9.84 7.86
CA ILE A 14 -1.38 9.73 9.33
C ILE A 14 -1.86 8.34 9.76
N VAL A 15 -2.91 7.82 9.14
CA VAL A 15 -3.42 6.46 9.39
C VAL A 15 -2.40 5.40 9.01
N SER A 16 -1.73 5.55 7.87
CA SER A 16 -0.68 4.64 7.41
C SER A 16 0.46 4.53 8.42
N VAL A 17 1.02 5.67 8.85
CA VAL A 17 2.12 5.71 9.83
C VAL A 17 1.71 5.12 11.17
N THR A 18 0.51 5.42 11.65
CA THR A 18 0.00 4.87 12.90
C THR A 18 -0.23 3.36 12.81
N SER A 19 -0.58 2.83 11.63
CA SER A 19 -0.80 1.40 11.44
C SER A 19 0.43 0.56 11.75
N PHE A 20 1.64 1.06 11.48
CA PHE A 20 2.91 0.37 11.77
C PHE A 20 3.23 0.26 13.27
N GLN A 21 2.55 1.04 14.11
CA GLN A 21 2.68 0.98 15.58
C GLN A 21 1.71 -0.02 16.21
N LEU A 22 0.76 -0.55 15.45
CA LEU A 22 -0.24 -1.48 15.96
C LEU A 22 0.36 -2.86 16.22
N LYS A 23 -0.11 -3.53 17.28
CA LYS A 23 0.48 -4.78 17.77
C LYS A 23 -0.10 -6.03 17.12
N THR A 24 -1.35 -5.97 16.67
CA THR A 24 -2.04 -7.14 16.11
C THR A 24 -2.25 -7.01 14.61
N TYR A 25 -2.08 -8.11 13.90
CA TYR A 25 -2.29 -8.16 12.45
C TYR A 25 -3.68 -7.66 12.04
N ARG A 26 -4.71 -8.01 12.81
CA ARG A 26 -6.09 -7.56 12.57
C ARG A 26 -6.26 -6.05 12.69
N GLN A 27 -5.62 -5.42 13.69
CA GLN A 27 -5.64 -3.95 13.83
C GLN A 27 -4.91 -3.29 12.67
N ILE A 28 -3.78 -3.86 12.22
CA ILE A 28 -3.05 -3.38 11.04
C ILE A 28 -3.95 -3.45 9.80
N LEU A 29 -4.63 -4.57 9.56
CA LEU A 29 -5.55 -4.70 8.41
C LEU A 29 -6.69 -3.68 8.45
N TRP A 30 -7.31 -3.43 9.61
CA TRP A 30 -8.34 -2.39 9.75
C TRP A 30 -7.79 -0.99 9.46
N ALA A 31 -6.62 -0.66 9.96
CA ALA A 31 -5.97 0.61 9.69
C ALA A 31 -5.60 0.74 8.20
N GLN A 32 -5.11 -0.33 7.56
CA GLN A 32 -4.83 -0.35 6.12
C GLN A 32 -6.11 -0.23 5.28
N THR A 33 -7.21 -0.87 5.67
CA THR A 33 -8.52 -0.68 5.03
C THR A 33 -8.96 0.78 5.07
N LEU A 34 -8.84 1.43 6.24
CA LEU A 34 -9.15 2.85 6.39
C LEU A 34 -8.21 3.72 5.53
N CYS A 35 -6.91 3.43 5.56
CA CYS A 35 -5.91 4.12 4.75
C CYS A 35 -6.22 4.01 3.25
N ALA A 36 -6.47 2.81 2.75
CA ALA A 36 -6.84 2.57 1.35
C ALA A 36 -8.13 3.29 0.95
N THR A 37 -9.13 3.34 1.85
CA THR A 37 -10.38 4.07 1.61
C THR A 37 -10.15 5.59 1.54
N LEU A 38 -9.29 6.12 2.38
CA LEU A 38 -8.91 7.55 2.37
C LEU A 38 -8.12 7.89 1.09
N PHE A 39 -7.17 7.05 0.67
CA PHE A 39 -6.45 7.23 -0.60
C PHE A 39 -7.37 7.08 -1.82
N LEU A 40 -8.32 6.13 -1.80
CA LEU A 40 -9.35 6.02 -2.82
C LEU A 40 -10.10 7.36 -2.97
N THR A 41 -10.53 7.95 -1.85
CA THR A 41 -11.23 9.24 -1.84
C THR A 41 -10.32 10.37 -2.32
N HIS A 42 -9.06 10.39 -1.88
CA HIS A 42 -8.04 11.34 -2.34
C HIS A 42 -7.88 11.32 -3.86
N PHE A 43 -7.62 10.13 -4.44
CA PHE A 43 -7.45 9.99 -5.89
C PHE A 43 -8.74 10.25 -6.68
N LEU A 44 -9.91 9.91 -6.12
CA LEU A 44 -11.19 10.29 -6.71
C LEU A 44 -11.33 11.81 -6.83
N LEU A 45 -10.95 12.55 -5.80
CA LEU A 45 -10.99 14.01 -5.81
C LEU A 45 -9.95 14.60 -6.78
N LEU A 46 -8.73 14.05 -6.85
CA LEU A 46 -7.72 14.45 -7.84
C LEU A 46 -8.19 14.20 -9.26
N TYR A 47 -8.81 13.05 -9.53
CA TYR A 47 -9.42 12.74 -10.82
C TYR A 47 -10.49 13.78 -11.20
N ARG A 48 -11.35 14.17 -10.25
CA ARG A 48 -12.34 15.24 -10.43
C ARG A 48 -11.72 16.63 -10.66
N CYS A 49 -10.49 16.85 -10.25
CA CYS A 49 -9.71 18.07 -10.51
C CYS A 49 -8.96 18.04 -11.86
N GLY A 50 -9.13 16.98 -12.67
CA GLY A 50 -8.54 16.88 -14.01
C GLY A 50 -7.26 16.03 -14.08
N GLN A 51 -6.84 15.41 -12.98
CA GLN A 51 -5.70 14.48 -12.96
C GLN A 51 -6.17 13.09 -13.44
N THR A 52 -6.16 12.88 -14.75
CA THR A 52 -6.71 11.65 -15.36
C THR A 52 -5.99 10.37 -14.89
N ASP A 53 -4.68 10.45 -14.64
CA ASP A 53 -3.88 9.32 -14.15
C ASP A 53 -4.26 8.89 -12.73
N ALA A 54 -4.89 9.77 -11.95
CA ALA A 54 -5.40 9.45 -10.61
C ALA A 54 -6.50 8.37 -10.63
N MET A 55 -7.12 8.08 -11.78
CA MET A 55 -8.09 7.00 -11.94
C MET A 55 -7.50 5.64 -11.57
N THR A 56 -6.28 5.35 -11.97
CA THR A 56 -5.57 4.11 -11.61
C THR A 56 -5.34 4.05 -10.10
N GLY A 57 -4.90 5.15 -9.48
CA GLY A 57 -4.72 5.23 -8.02
C GLY A 57 -6.02 4.98 -7.25
N MET A 58 -7.13 5.58 -7.69
CA MET A 58 -8.45 5.36 -7.12
C MET A 58 -8.86 3.89 -7.18
N ALA A 59 -8.81 3.28 -8.37
CA ALA A 59 -9.29 1.92 -8.60
C ALA A 59 -8.44 0.89 -7.82
N LEU A 60 -7.11 1.03 -7.83
CA LEU A 60 -6.22 0.11 -7.14
C LEU A 60 -6.32 0.20 -5.61
N ASN A 61 -6.52 1.40 -5.03
CA ASN A 61 -6.81 1.52 -3.61
C ASN A 61 -8.16 0.87 -3.25
N GLY A 62 -9.15 0.90 -4.13
CA GLY A 62 -10.41 0.17 -3.95
C GLY A 62 -10.18 -1.35 -3.88
N VAL A 63 -9.36 -1.91 -4.76
CA VAL A 63 -8.98 -3.34 -4.71
C VAL A 63 -8.23 -3.67 -3.42
N CYS A 64 -7.33 -2.80 -2.96
CA CYS A 64 -6.60 -2.99 -1.71
C CYS A 64 -7.53 -2.98 -0.49
N ALA A 65 -8.48 -2.05 -0.42
CA ALA A 65 -9.47 -2.02 0.66
C ALA A 65 -10.31 -3.31 0.69
N LEU A 66 -10.76 -3.78 -0.48
CA LEU A 66 -11.48 -5.06 -0.59
C LEU A 66 -10.61 -6.24 -0.15
N ARG A 67 -9.35 -6.29 -0.58
CA ARG A 67 -8.36 -7.30 -0.15
C ARG A 67 -8.28 -7.37 1.36
N ASP A 68 -8.08 -6.23 2.01
CA ASP A 68 -7.86 -6.16 3.45
C ASP A 68 -9.11 -6.61 4.22
N VAL A 69 -10.31 -6.25 3.76
CA VAL A 69 -11.58 -6.77 4.31
C VAL A 69 -11.66 -8.28 4.17
N VAL A 70 -11.33 -8.85 3.01
CA VAL A 70 -11.35 -10.31 2.79
C VAL A 70 -10.33 -10.99 3.71
N LEU A 71 -9.13 -10.41 3.88
CA LEU A 71 -8.10 -10.93 4.79
C LEU A 71 -8.57 -10.91 6.25
N ILE A 72 -9.29 -9.87 6.68
CA ILE A 72 -9.90 -9.77 8.03
C ILE A 72 -10.96 -10.86 8.25
N LEU A 73 -11.86 -11.03 7.26
CA LEU A 73 -12.97 -11.99 7.38
C LEU A 73 -12.48 -13.45 7.38
N THR A 74 -11.39 -13.71 6.68
CA THR A 74 -10.82 -15.07 6.53
C THR A 74 -9.75 -15.41 7.57
N GLU A 75 -9.27 -14.44 8.37
CA GLU A 75 -8.12 -14.57 9.27
C GLU A 75 -8.13 -15.85 10.11
N LYS A 76 -9.27 -16.13 10.79
CA LYS A 76 -9.39 -17.26 11.71
C LYS A 76 -9.37 -18.64 11.04
N LYS A 77 -9.73 -18.74 9.76
CA LYS A 77 -9.86 -19.99 9.01
C LYS A 77 -8.77 -20.14 7.94
N ARG A 78 -7.87 -19.17 7.84
CA ARG A 78 -6.93 -19.07 6.72
C ARG A 78 -5.77 -20.05 6.88
N THR A 79 -5.67 -20.99 5.95
CA THR A 79 -4.53 -21.88 5.79
C THR A 79 -3.43 -21.20 4.97
N GLN A 80 -2.22 -21.77 4.99
CA GLN A 80 -1.10 -21.27 4.18
C GLN A 80 -1.43 -21.33 2.66
N GLN A 81 -2.13 -22.38 2.24
CA GLN A 81 -2.57 -22.51 0.84
C GLN A 81 -3.57 -21.43 0.45
N MET A 82 -4.56 -21.16 1.31
CA MET A 82 -5.53 -20.07 1.12
C MET A 82 -4.86 -18.71 1.09
N THR A 83 -3.85 -18.48 1.93
CA THR A 83 -3.04 -17.26 1.93
C THR A 83 -2.35 -17.04 0.57
N ARG A 84 -1.70 -18.07 0.02
CA ARG A 84 -1.06 -18.00 -1.30
C ARG A 84 -2.08 -17.75 -2.41
N LEU A 85 -3.22 -18.46 -2.37
CA LEU A 85 -4.29 -18.28 -3.35
C LEU A 85 -4.84 -16.85 -3.34
N LEU A 86 -5.12 -16.28 -2.17
CA LEU A 86 -5.58 -14.91 -2.03
C LEU A 86 -4.52 -13.90 -2.51
N ALA A 87 -3.23 -14.14 -2.21
CA ALA A 87 -2.14 -13.30 -2.72
C ALA A 87 -2.12 -13.27 -4.25
N VAL A 88 -2.18 -14.43 -4.90
CA VAL A 88 -2.20 -14.54 -6.36
C VAL A 88 -3.47 -13.90 -6.93
N ALA A 89 -4.65 -14.23 -6.38
CA ALA A 89 -5.93 -13.70 -6.86
C ALA A 89 -5.99 -12.17 -6.79
N PHE A 90 -5.56 -11.57 -5.66
CA PHE A 90 -5.54 -10.11 -5.53
C PHE A 90 -4.43 -9.46 -6.35
N SER A 91 -3.27 -10.10 -6.55
CA SER A 91 -2.24 -9.60 -7.46
C SER A 91 -2.73 -9.57 -8.91
N LEU A 92 -3.44 -10.61 -9.35
CA LEU A 92 -4.09 -10.64 -10.67
C LEU A 92 -5.21 -9.59 -10.77
N ALA A 93 -6.01 -9.40 -9.72
CA ALA A 93 -7.03 -8.35 -9.69
C ALA A 93 -6.41 -6.95 -9.79
N VAL A 94 -5.32 -6.68 -9.07
CA VAL A 94 -4.56 -5.42 -9.17
C VAL A 94 -4.01 -5.22 -10.59
N ALA A 95 -3.41 -6.26 -11.19
CA ALA A 95 -2.88 -6.18 -12.54
C ALA A 95 -4.01 -5.91 -13.55
N LEU A 96 -5.13 -6.65 -13.47
CA LEU A 96 -6.27 -6.50 -14.38
C LEU A 96 -6.90 -5.11 -14.25
N VAL A 97 -7.22 -4.67 -13.03
CA VAL A 97 -7.82 -3.35 -12.78
C VAL A 97 -6.85 -2.25 -13.21
N GLY A 98 -5.55 -2.40 -12.93
CA GLY A 98 -4.53 -1.45 -13.36
C GLY A 98 -4.44 -1.33 -14.87
N ILE A 99 -4.53 -2.44 -15.63
CA ILE A 99 -4.56 -2.43 -17.09
C ILE A 99 -5.85 -1.79 -17.62
N LEU A 100 -6.99 -2.09 -17.02
CA LEU A 100 -8.29 -1.53 -17.43
C LEU A 100 -8.41 -0.02 -17.15
N THR A 101 -7.69 0.47 -16.15
CA THR A 101 -7.66 1.90 -15.78
C THR A 101 -6.41 2.62 -16.29
N TRP A 102 -5.67 1.99 -17.19
CA TRP A 102 -4.44 2.53 -17.76
C TRP A 102 -4.73 3.81 -18.57
N THR A 103 -4.14 4.92 -18.14
CA THR A 103 -4.27 6.22 -18.82
C THR A 103 -2.95 6.68 -19.40
N SER A 104 -1.82 6.32 -18.74
CA SER A 104 -0.48 6.70 -19.18
C SER A 104 0.57 5.69 -18.70
N PRO A 105 1.81 5.74 -19.24
CA PRO A 105 2.92 4.89 -18.74
C PRO A 105 3.20 5.03 -17.24
N VAL A 106 2.83 6.17 -16.64
CA VAL A 106 2.99 6.42 -15.21
C VAL A 106 2.12 5.47 -14.37
N SER A 107 0.95 5.07 -14.88
CA SER A 107 0.08 4.09 -14.24
C SER A 107 0.78 2.76 -13.97
N LEU A 108 1.74 2.36 -14.82
CA LEU A 108 2.53 1.13 -14.65
C LEU A 108 3.33 1.13 -13.34
N LEU A 109 3.88 2.28 -12.96
CA LEU A 109 4.65 2.41 -11.72
C LEU A 109 3.78 2.06 -10.51
N PHE A 110 2.56 2.55 -10.49
CA PHE A 110 1.64 2.28 -9.39
C PHE A 110 1.12 0.84 -9.40
N ILE A 111 0.87 0.25 -10.57
CA ILE A 111 0.50 -1.16 -10.70
C ILE A 111 1.59 -2.06 -10.11
N ILE A 112 2.85 -1.83 -10.48
CA ILE A 112 3.99 -2.59 -9.93
C ILE A 112 4.07 -2.43 -8.42
N ALA A 113 3.98 -1.20 -7.89
CA ALA A 113 4.01 -0.94 -6.47
C ALA A 113 2.89 -1.69 -5.72
N MET A 114 1.66 -1.68 -6.27
CA MET A 114 0.51 -2.32 -5.64
C MET A 114 0.56 -3.85 -5.70
N ILE A 115 1.12 -4.45 -6.75
CA ILE A 115 1.39 -5.89 -6.80
C ILE A 115 2.40 -6.27 -5.72
N LEU A 116 3.52 -5.57 -5.62
CA LEU A 116 4.56 -5.81 -4.61
C LEU A 116 3.98 -5.67 -3.18
N ASN A 117 3.17 -4.64 -2.94
CA ASN A 117 2.51 -4.43 -1.66
C ASN A 117 1.50 -5.56 -1.35
N THR A 118 0.73 -6.01 -2.35
CA THR A 118 -0.23 -7.12 -2.19
C THR A 118 0.49 -8.43 -1.81
N VAL A 119 1.60 -8.73 -2.46
CA VAL A 119 2.46 -9.88 -2.11
C VAL A 119 3.01 -9.72 -0.69
N ALA A 120 3.54 -8.54 -0.35
CA ALA A 120 4.07 -8.25 0.98
C ALA A 120 3.05 -8.51 2.08
N MET A 121 1.84 -7.97 1.95
CA MET A 121 0.77 -8.11 2.96
C MET A 121 0.28 -9.55 3.11
N SER A 122 0.55 -10.41 2.15
CA SER A 122 0.18 -11.84 2.21
C SER A 122 1.24 -12.70 2.90
N ILE A 123 2.46 -12.19 3.12
CA ILE A 123 3.56 -12.95 3.73
C ILE A 123 3.63 -12.60 5.22
N PRO A 124 3.44 -13.58 6.14
CA PRO A 124 3.45 -13.32 7.58
C PRO A 124 4.87 -13.19 8.16
N GLU A 125 5.83 -12.68 7.39
CA GLU A 125 7.21 -12.46 7.82
C GLU A 125 7.60 -10.98 7.76
N PRO A 126 7.81 -10.32 8.93
CA PRO A 126 8.01 -8.86 8.99
C PRO A 126 9.19 -8.33 8.17
N ASN A 127 10.27 -9.08 8.02
CA ASN A 127 11.43 -8.61 7.26
C ASN A 127 11.20 -8.65 5.77
N THR A 128 10.55 -9.69 5.28
CA THR A 128 10.13 -9.80 3.89
C THR A 128 9.19 -8.67 3.52
N VAL A 129 8.20 -8.37 4.39
CA VAL A 129 7.30 -7.22 4.21
C VAL A 129 8.09 -5.91 4.06
N ARG A 130 9.09 -5.67 4.93
CA ARG A 130 9.93 -4.45 4.88
C ARG A 130 10.71 -4.35 3.57
N VAL A 131 11.29 -5.46 3.10
CA VAL A 131 12.02 -5.48 1.82
C VAL A 131 11.09 -5.14 0.66
N PHE A 132 9.89 -5.73 0.63
CA PHE A 132 8.90 -5.41 -0.41
C PHE A 132 8.45 -3.95 -0.36
N ILE A 133 8.24 -3.37 0.84
CA ILE A 133 7.92 -1.94 1.00
C ILE A 133 9.06 -1.07 0.46
N MET A 134 10.33 -1.39 0.80
CA MET A 134 11.48 -0.63 0.29
C MET A 134 11.61 -0.70 -1.24
N ILE A 135 11.21 -1.81 -1.87
CA ILE A 135 11.24 -1.95 -3.33
C ILE A 135 10.03 -1.26 -3.96
N SER A 136 8.85 -1.32 -3.36
CA SER A 136 7.62 -0.75 -3.92
C SER A 136 7.51 0.77 -3.76
N ALA A 137 7.99 1.32 -2.66
CA ALA A 137 7.86 2.74 -2.34
C ALA A 137 8.42 3.69 -3.41
N PRO A 138 9.59 3.47 -4.03
CA PRO A 138 10.07 4.34 -5.11
C PRO A 138 9.12 4.40 -6.33
N PHE A 139 8.47 3.30 -6.67
CA PHE A 139 7.51 3.27 -7.79
C PHE A 139 6.23 4.03 -7.45
N ALA A 140 5.68 3.82 -6.24
CA ALA A 140 4.52 4.55 -5.77
C ALA A 140 4.83 6.04 -5.61
N PHE A 141 6.00 6.39 -5.04
CA PHE A 141 6.45 7.78 -4.92
C PHE A 141 6.52 8.49 -6.28
N ALA A 142 7.13 7.85 -7.29
CA ALA A 142 7.20 8.42 -8.63
C ALA A 142 5.78 8.66 -9.21
N TYR A 143 4.86 7.70 -9.05
CA TYR A 143 3.47 7.87 -9.44
C TYR A 143 2.80 9.06 -8.75
N ASP A 144 3.00 9.22 -7.43
CA ASP A 144 2.44 10.31 -6.64
C ASP A 144 2.98 11.69 -7.04
N VAL A 145 4.27 11.76 -7.45
CA VAL A 145 4.86 13.00 -8.02
C VAL A 145 4.12 13.42 -9.28
N PHE A 146 3.88 12.51 -10.21
CA PHE A 146 3.17 12.81 -11.46
C PHE A 146 1.70 13.20 -11.23
N ASN A 147 1.07 12.67 -10.18
CA ASN A 147 -0.31 13.02 -9.82
C ASN A 147 -0.42 14.18 -8.81
N HIS A 148 0.69 14.85 -8.49
CA HIS A 148 0.70 15.93 -7.49
C HIS A 148 0.09 15.54 -6.15
N SER A 149 0.23 14.26 -5.75
CA SER A 149 -0.30 13.69 -4.52
C SER A 149 0.66 13.94 -3.36
N ILE A 150 0.57 15.08 -2.69
CA ILE A 150 1.48 15.45 -1.59
C ILE A 150 1.40 14.43 -0.45
N GLY A 151 0.18 14.02 -0.06
CA GLY A 151 -0.01 13.02 0.98
C GLY A 151 0.59 11.67 0.62
N GLY A 152 0.46 11.24 -0.64
CA GLY A 152 1.08 10.03 -1.16
C GLY A 152 2.61 10.10 -1.13
N MET A 153 3.20 11.18 -1.66
CA MET A 153 4.67 11.37 -1.63
C MET A 153 5.24 11.27 -0.20
N ILE A 154 4.61 11.95 0.76
CA ILE A 154 5.05 11.91 2.16
C ILE A 154 4.89 10.48 2.72
N ASN A 155 3.77 9.81 2.42
CA ASN A 155 3.52 8.44 2.85
C ASN A 155 4.61 7.48 2.37
N GLU A 156 4.96 7.52 1.09
CA GLU A 156 5.96 6.62 0.52
C GLU A 156 7.37 6.89 1.06
N ALA A 157 7.75 8.16 1.19
CA ALA A 157 9.04 8.54 1.77
C ALA A 157 9.18 8.06 3.22
N VAL A 158 8.15 8.29 4.06
CA VAL A 158 8.16 7.85 5.46
C VAL A 158 8.09 6.34 5.58
N SER A 159 7.29 5.66 4.76
CA SER A 159 7.20 4.19 4.74
C SER A 159 8.55 3.56 4.38
N PHE A 160 9.24 4.09 3.36
CA PHE A 160 10.57 3.66 2.97
C PHE A 160 11.58 3.81 4.13
N LEU A 161 11.65 5.00 4.73
CA LEU A 161 12.58 5.28 5.84
C LEU A 161 12.26 4.42 7.07
N SER A 162 10.98 4.22 7.39
CA SER A 162 10.54 3.37 8.49
C SER A 162 10.92 1.90 8.25
N ALA A 163 10.69 1.39 7.05
CA ALA A 163 11.06 0.02 6.70
C ALA A 163 12.59 -0.17 6.73
N LEU A 164 13.35 0.78 6.20
CA LEU A 164 14.82 0.75 6.20
C LEU A 164 15.40 0.75 7.62
N THR A 165 14.92 1.66 8.49
CA THR A 165 15.40 1.74 9.87
C THR A 165 15.07 0.48 10.66
N ALA A 166 13.88 -0.09 10.48
CA ALA A 166 13.48 -1.33 11.12
C ALA A 166 14.31 -2.52 10.61
N PHE A 167 14.58 -2.60 9.31
CA PHE A 167 15.41 -3.63 8.70
C PHE A 167 16.86 -3.59 9.23
N LEU A 168 17.45 -2.39 9.32
CA LEU A 168 18.81 -2.21 9.85
C LEU A 168 18.92 -2.59 11.34
N ARG A 169 17.93 -2.23 12.15
CA ARG A 169 17.86 -2.62 13.57
C ARG A 169 17.80 -4.15 13.73
N TYR A 170 17.02 -4.82 12.91
CA TYR A 170 16.89 -6.27 12.96
C TYR A 170 18.21 -6.98 12.61
N ARG A 171 18.92 -6.52 11.56
CA ARG A 171 20.23 -7.07 11.19
C ARG A 171 21.28 -6.90 12.29
N ARG A 172 21.27 -5.79 13.02
CA ARG A 172 22.17 -5.58 14.17
C ARG A 172 21.93 -6.59 15.27
N LYS A 173 20.66 -6.76 15.70
CA LYS A 173 20.30 -7.74 16.74
C LYS A 173 20.65 -9.17 16.35
N GLY A 174 20.46 -9.57 15.11
CA GLY A 174 20.83 -10.91 14.63
C GLY A 174 22.36 -11.17 14.66
N LYS A 175 23.19 -10.14 14.53
CA LYS A 175 24.65 -10.27 14.67
C LYS A 175 25.11 -10.35 16.14
N GLU A 176 24.44 -9.63 17.04
CA GLU A 176 24.74 -9.66 18.48
C GLU A 176 24.37 -11.00 19.13
N THR A 177 23.37 -11.73 18.58
CA THR A 177 22.95 -13.06 19.09
C THR A 177 23.79 -14.20 18.49
N ALA A 178 24.54 -13.94 17.43
CA ALA A 178 25.39 -14.94 16.75
C ALA A 178 26.90 -14.82 17.09
N ALA A 179 27.27 -13.80 17.87
CA ALA A 179 28.61 -13.57 18.43
C ALA A 179 28.65 -13.94 19.93
#